data_c909eb49b1de53ade6b791ff6ab4ce05
#
_entry.id   c909eb49b1de53ade6b791ff6ab4ce05
#
_cell.length_a   1.000
_cell.length_b   1.000
_cell.length_c   1.000
_cell.angle_alpha   90.00
_cell.angle_beta   90.00
_cell.angle_gamma   90.00
#
_symmetry.space_group_name_H-M   'P 1'
#
loop_
_entity.id
_entity.type
_entity.pdbx_description
1 polymer ?
#
loop_
_entity_poly.entity_id
_entity_poly.type
_entity_poly.pdbx_seq_one_letter_code
_entity_poly.pdbx_strand_id
1 'polypeptide(L)'
;RLLASLEMFRMAERFGLDPNAVPVAEEAEQKPEEFTVVSGKEADANALLSRLREGGEAYFLASILEGAIDRISVAEPERLTVLTAQEEGFSEFASALFADQNIQKHTHDVKALYAAAERLGAALVNVTMDTMLAGYLLNPSASGYDVLRLAQEYGVPVPPCEQAAQEEREALQQAAVLRRLCEKLELLVEEN
;
A
#
# COMPACT_ATOMS: atom_id res chain seq x y z
N ARG A 1 21.02 19.04 -0.81
CA ARG A 1 19.74 19.78 -0.51
C ARG A 1 19.69 20.20 0.96
N LEU A 2 19.99 19.32 1.94
CA LEU A 2 19.92 19.65 3.36
C LEU A 2 20.82 20.85 3.73
N LEU A 3 22.07 20.90 3.23
CA LEU A 3 23.00 21.99 3.48
C LEU A 3 22.55 23.31 2.82
N ALA A 4 21.88 23.23 1.68
CA ALA A 4 21.31 24.39 1.00
C ALA A 4 20.08 24.95 1.73
N SER A 5 19.21 24.06 2.29
CA SER A 5 18.04 24.47 3.07
C SER A 5 18.40 25.10 4.42
N LEU A 6 19.63 24.86 4.92
CA LEU A 6 20.17 25.43 6.14
C LEU A 6 21.08 26.62 5.88
N GLU A 7 21.10 27.17 4.63
CA GLU A 7 21.98 28.27 4.22
C GLU A 7 23.50 28.02 4.46
N MET A 8 23.92 26.76 4.53
CA MET A 8 25.29 26.36 4.77
C MET A 8 26.12 26.28 3.48
N PHE A 9 26.00 27.25 2.59
CA PHE A 9 26.65 27.27 1.28
C PHE A 9 28.18 27.12 1.37
N ARG A 10 28.83 27.74 2.36
CA ARG A 10 30.29 27.65 2.57
C ARG A 10 30.75 26.22 2.95
N MET A 11 29.89 25.43 3.54
CA MET A 11 30.17 24.03 3.82
C MET A 11 30.08 23.16 2.57
N ALA A 12 29.10 23.40 1.70
CA ALA A 12 28.97 22.69 0.45
C ALA A 12 30.21 22.91 -0.44
N GLU A 13 30.68 24.14 -0.59
CA GLU A 13 31.92 24.45 -1.33
C GLU A 13 33.16 23.76 -0.77
N ARG A 14 33.28 23.71 0.56
CA ARG A 14 34.43 23.08 1.25
C ARG A 14 34.53 21.59 1.01
N PHE A 15 33.39 20.91 0.78
CA PHE A 15 33.32 19.48 0.45
C PHE A 15 33.22 19.22 -1.06
N GLY A 16 33.37 20.25 -1.91
CA GLY A 16 33.31 20.08 -3.36
C GLY A 16 31.93 19.67 -3.88
N LEU A 17 30.88 19.93 -3.09
CA LEU A 17 29.51 19.66 -3.46
C LEU A 17 28.97 20.88 -4.20
N ASP A 18 28.66 20.74 -5.49
CA ASP A 18 27.93 21.76 -6.23
C ASP A 18 26.51 21.89 -5.64
N PRO A 19 26.14 23.03 -5.03
CA PRO A 19 24.81 23.23 -4.49
C PRO A 19 23.71 23.22 -5.56
N ASN A 20 24.09 23.34 -6.85
CA ASN A 20 23.19 23.23 -8.00
C ASN A 20 23.35 21.90 -8.76
N ALA A 21 24.32 21.07 -8.41
CA ALA A 21 24.35 19.70 -8.88
C ALA A 21 23.20 18.93 -8.24
N VAL A 22 22.03 19.02 -8.83
CA VAL A 22 20.98 18.04 -8.67
C VAL A 22 21.53 16.79 -9.35
N PRO A 23 21.73 15.65 -8.66
CA PRO A 23 21.69 14.39 -9.34
C PRO A 23 20.23 14.28 -9.83
N VAL A 24 20.00 14.71 -11.05
CA VAL A 24 18.86 14.23 -11.81
C VAL A 24 19.20 12.78 -12.10
N ALA A 25 18.98 11.87 -11.15
CA ALA A 25 18.50 10.58 -11.56
C ALA A 25 17.27 10.95 -12.41
N GLU A 26 17.32 10.67 -13.68
CA GLU A 26 16.16 10.55 -14.53
C GLU A 26 15.31 9.45 -13.91
N GLU A 27 14.60 9.77 -12.82
CA GLU A 27 13.40 9.02 -12.44
C GLU A 27 12.48 9.26 -13.63
N ALA A 28 12.47 8.28 -14.53
CA ALA A 28 11.46 8.22 -15.57
C ALA A 28 10.15 8.54 -14.86
N GLU A 29 9.48 9.61 -15.25
CA GLU A 29 8.21 10.03 -14.67
C GLU A 29 7.26 8.83 -14.78
N GLN A 30 7.21 8.02 -13.73
CA GLN A 30 6.31 6.88 -13.67
C GLN A 30 4.92 7.47 -13.62
N LYS A 31 4.19 7.29 -14.70
CA LYS A 31 2.79 7.70 -14.75
C LYS A 31 2.00 6.86 -13.73
N PRO A 32 1.00 7.46 -13.06
CA PRO A 32 0.07 6.70 -12.25
C PRO A 32 -0.55 5.55 -13.06
N GLU A 33 -0.76 4.41 -12.45
CA GLU A 33 -1.45 3.31 -13.12
C GLU A 33 -2.91 3.70 -13.37
N GLU A 34 -3.41 3.38 -14.55
CA GLU A 34 -4.83 3.42 -14.84
C GLU A 34 -5.44 2.10 -14.37
N PHE A 35 -6.51 2.16 -13.60
CA PHE A 35 -7.21 0.97 -13.10
C PHE A 35 -8.72 1.19 -13.10
N THR A 36 -9.44 0.08 -13.21
CA THR A 36 -10.89 0.04 -13.10
C THR A 36 -11.27 -0.30 -11.65
N VAL A 37 -12.09 0.52 -11.03
CA VAL A 37 -12.66 0.24 -9.70
C VAL A 37 -13.88 -0.65 -9.87
N VAL A 38 -13.89 -1.79 -9.18
CA VAL A 38 -15.01 -2.75 -9.12
C VAL A 38 -15.49 -2.85 -7.69
N SER A 39 -16.75 -2.54 -7.42
CA SER A 39 -17.32 -2.53 -6.08
C SER A 39 -18.80 -2.94 -6.07
N GLY A 40 -19.34 -3.22 -4.91
CA GLY A 40 -20.73 -3.58 -4.72
C GLY A 40 -21.09 -4.87 -5.48
N LYS A 41 -22.24 -4.89 -6.15
CA LYS A 41 -22.75 -6.07 -6.86
C LYS A 41 -21.88 -6.55 -8.03
N GLU A 42 -20.96 -5.73 -8.50
CA GLU A 42 -20.02 -6.08 -9.58
C GLU A 42 -18.78 -6.78 -9.03
N ALA A 43 -18.54 -6.69 -7.72
CA ALA A 43 -17.43 -7.32 -7.04
C ALA A 43 -17.76 -8.76 -6.68
N ASP A 44 -17.32 -9.70 -7.51
CA ASP A 44 -17.45 -11.13 -7.24
C ASP A 44 -16.30 -11.62 -6.35
N ALA A 45 -16.59 -11.82 -5.07
CA ALA A 45 -15.63 -12.26 -4.05
C ALA A 45 -15.00 -13.63 -4.37
N ASN A 46 -15.77 -14.56 -4.95
CA ASN A 46 -15.27 -15.90 -5.30
C ASN A 46 -14.35 -15.85 -6.52
N ALA A 47 -14.73 -15.07 -7.54
CA ALA A 47 -13.87 -14.86 -8.69
C ALA A 47 -12.58 -14.13 -8.31
N LEU A 48 -12.65 -13.15 -7.41
CA LEU A 48 -11.46 -12.47 -6.88
C LEU A 48 -10.54 -13.46 -6.16
N LEU A 49 -11.06 -14.25 -5.23
CA LEU A 49 -10.26 -15.23 -4.48
C LEU A 49 -9.60 -16.25 -5.41
N SER A 50 -10.29 -16.67 -6.47
CA SER A 50 -9.74 -17.59 -7.46
C SER A 50 -8.54 -16.96 -8.19
N ARG A 51 -8.65 -15.70 -8.63
CA ARG A 51 -7.54 -14.99 -9.28
C ARG A 51 -6.34 -14.80 -8.34
N LEU A 52 -6.59 -14.47 -7.07
CA LEU A 52 -5.52 -14.33 -6.08
C LEU A 52 -4.79 -15.65 -5.82
N ARG A 53 -5.50 -16.78 -5.83
CA ARG A 53 -4.91 -18.13 -5.74
C ARG A 53 -4.07 -18.48 -6.96
N GLU A 54 -4.54 -18.13 -8.15
CA GLU A 54 -3.79 -18.33 -9.39
C GLU A 54 -2.53 -17.46 -9.45
N GLY A 55 -2.61 -16.21 -8.99
CA GLY A 55 -1.47 -15.29 -8.91
C GLY A 55 -0.49 -15.59 -7.78
N GLY A 56 -0.93 -16.25 -6.72
CA GLY A 56 -0.12 -16.60 -5.56
C GLY A 56 0.18 -15.41 -4.62
N GLU A 57 -0.33 -14.23 -4.89
CA GLU A 57 -0.11 -13.01 -4.10
C GLU A 57 -1.36 -12.13 -4.02
N ALA A 58 -1.46 -11.35 -2.96
CA ALA A 58 -2.53 -10.39 -2.73
C ALA A 58 -1.98 -9.09 -2.14
N TYR A 59 -2.19 -7.99 -2.82
CA TYR A 59 -1.94 -6.64 -2.34
C TYR A 59 -3.25 -6.04 -1.88
N PHE A 60 -3.44 -5.84 -0.59
CA PHE A 60 -4.73 -5.37 -0.07
C PHE A 60 -4.60 -4.48 1.15
N LEU A 61 -5.57 -3.59 1.30
CA LEU A 61 -5.79 -2.80 2.51
C LEU A 61 -7.10 -3.23 3.16
N ALA A 62 -7.07 -3.39 4.48
CA ALA A 62 -8.26 -3.59 5.28
C ALA A 62 -8.57 -2.33 6.08
N SER A 63 -9.76 -1.79 5.92
CA SER A 63 -10.29 -0.75 6.81
C SER A 63 -10.88 -1.42 8.05
N ILE A 64 -10.51 -0.94 9.22
CA ILE A 64 -10.94 -1.49 10.50
C ILE A 64 -11.74 -0.42 11.23
N LEU A 65 -13.01 -0.68 11.45
CA LEU A 65 -13.93 0.18 12.17
C LEU A 65 -14.37 -0.51 13.47
N GLU A 66 -14.18 0.13 14.61
CA GLU A 66 -14.51 -0.42 15.94
C GLU A 66 -13.89 -1.81 16.20
N GLY A 67 -12.76 -2.10 15.55
CA GLY A 67 -12.03 -3.35 15.66
C GLY A 67 -12.56 -4.50 14.78
N ALA A 68 -13.55 -4.25 13.93
CA ALA A 68 -14.01 -5.16 12.91
C ALA A 68 -13.54 -4.72 11.52
N ILE A 69 -13.35 -5.66 10.61
CA ILE A 69 -13.01 -5.33 9.22
C ILE A 69 -14.28 -4.86 8.53
N ASP A 70 -14.27 -3.60 8.12
CA ASP A 70 -15.38 -2.94 7.43
C ASP A 70 -15.26 -3.03 5.91
N ARG A 71 -14.02 -3.02 5.39
CA ARG A 71 -13.74 -3.01 3.96
C ARG A 71 -12.41 -3.72 3.68
N ILE A 72 -12.33 -4.40 2.54
CA ILE A 72 -11.08 -4.90 1.96
C ILE A 72 -11.00 -4.36 0.54
N SER A 73 -9.90 -3.65 0.24
CA SER A 73 -9.59 -3.14 -1.09
C SER A 73 -8.38 -3.90 -1.63
N VAL A 74 -8.55 -4.64 -2.71
CA VAL A 74 -7.50 -5.48 -3.32
C VAL A 74 -7.03 -4.84 -4.61
N ALA A 75 -5.72 -4.60 -4.69
CA ALA A 75 -5.07 -4.07 -5.89
C ALA A 75 -4.54 -5.22 -6.76
N GLU A 76 -5.08 -5.33 -7.97
CA GLU A 76 -4.59 -6.18 -9.05
C GLU A 76 -4.02 -5.25 -10.16
N PRO A 77 -3.22 -5.74 -11.12
CA PRO A 77 -2.90 -4.96 -12.30
C PRO A 77 -4.17 -4.47 -12.99
N GLU A 78 -4.28 -3.19 -13.30
CA GLU A 78 -5.42 -2.57 -13.99
C GLU A 78 -6.79 -2.66 -13.28
N ARG A 79 -6.86 -3.25 -12.07
CA ARG A 79 -8.11 -3.42 -11.33
C ARG A 79 -7.93 -3.17 -9.85
N LEU A 80 -8.88 -2.44 -9.26
CA LEU A 80 -9.03 -2.27 -7.83
C LEU A 80 -10.40 -2.82 -7.42
N THR A 81 -10.43 -3.94 -6.69
CA THR A 81 -11.68 -4.54 -6.22
C THR A 81 -11.92 -4.15 -4.77
N VAL A 82 -13.07 -3.58 -4.48
CA VAL A 82 -13.49 -3.14 -3.15
C VAL A 82 -14.66 -3.98 -2.69
N LEU A 83 -14.49 -4.66 -1.57
CA LEU A 83 -15.53 -5.43 -0.87
C LEU A 83 -15.80 -4.78 0.48
N THR A 84 -17.06 -4.70 0.87
CA THR A 84 -17.48 -4.12 2.15
C THR A 84 -18.22 -5.15 3.02
N ALA A 85 -18.21 -4.92 4.33
CA ALA A 85 -18.82 -5.85 5.29
C ALA A 85 -20.34 -6.02 5.12
N GLN A 86 -21.00 -5.12 4.38
CA GLN A 86 -22.42 -5.20 4.06
C GLN A 86 -22.74 -6.16 2.90
N GLU A 87 -21.72 -6.61 2.17
CA GLU A 87 -21.90 -7.48 1.01
C GLU A 87 -21.95 -8.95 1.41
N GLU A 88 -22.81 -9.70 0.73
CA GLU A 88 -22.90 -11.14 0.93
C GLU A 88 -21.58 -11.82 0.55
N GLY A 89 -21.11 -12.74 1.39
CA GLY A 89 -19.85 -13.46 1.15
C GLY A 89 -18.59 -12.72 1.59
N PHE A 90 -18.68 -11.49 2.13
CA PHE A 90 -17.53 -10.73 2.60
C PHE A 90 -16.73 -11.45 3.68
N SER A 91 -17.42 -11.96 4.72
CA SER A 91 -16.76 -12.64 5.83
C SER A 91 -16.09 -13.94 5.40
N GLU A 92 -16.73 -14.67 4.50
CA GLU A 92 -16.19 -15.89 3.91
C GLU A 92 -14.94 -15.59 3.06
N PHE A 93 -15.01 -14.54 2.24
CA PHE A 93 -13.87 -14.07 1.45
C PHE A 93 -12.70 -13.66 2.34
N ALA A 94 -12.95 -12.80 3.35
CA ALA A 94 -11.92 -12.31 4.24
C ALA A 94 -11.25 -13.48 4.99
N SER A 95 -12.04 -14.42 5.53
CA SER A 95 -11.53 -15.59 6.23
C SER A 95 -10.73 -16.49 5.31
N ALA A 96 -11.20 -16.73 4.09
CA ALA A 96 -10.52 -17.56 3.11
C ALA A 96 -9.21 -16.91 2.62
N LEU A 97 -9.20 -15.59 2.36
CA LEU A 97 -8.00 -14.86 1.99
C LEU A 97 -6.95 -14.92 3.10
N PHE A 98 -7.34 -14.66 4.36
CA PHE A 98 -6.40 -14.60 5.47
C PHE A 98 -5.78 -15.95 5.78
N ALA A 99 -6.58 -17.03 5.74
CA ALA A 99 -6.13 -18.36 6.08
C ALA A 99 -5.38 -19.09 4.96
N ASP A 100 -5.38 -18.57 3.73
CA ASP A 100 -4.75 -19.26 2.60
C ASP A 100 -3.22 -19.14 2.67
N GLN A 101 -2.55 -20.27 2.87
CA GLN A 101 -1.09 -20.35 2.97
C GLN A 101 -0.38 -20.19 1.61
N ASN A 102 -1.11 -20.37 0.49
CA ASN A 102 -0.55 -20.30 -0.84
C ASN A 102 -0.58 -18.88 -1.42
N ILE A 103 -1.25 -17.94 -0.73
CA ILE A 103 -1.31 -16.54 -1.11
C ILE A 103 -0.35 -15.75 -0.21
N GLN A 104 0.68 -15.16 -0.80
CA GLN A 104 1.53 -14.18 -0.14
C GLN A 104 0.75 -12.88 0.04
N LYS A 105 0.77 -12.33 1.24
CA LYS A 105 -0.03 -11.14 1.59
C LYS A 105 0.86 -9.93 1.79
N HIS A 106 0.57 -8.89 1.04
CA HIS A 106 1.20 -7.59 1.11
C HIS A 106 0.15 -6.58 1.58
N THR A 107 0.40 -5.93 2.70
CA THR A 107 -0.60 -5.07 3.33
C THR A 107 0.04 -3.89 4.08
N HIS A 108 -0.74 -3.20 4.89
CA HIS A 108 -0.32 -2.10 5.74
C HIS A 108 -0.91 -2.30 7.13
N ASP A 109 -0.12 -2.00 8.19
CA ASP A 109 -0.51 -2.16 9.60
C ASP A 109 -1.01 -3.57 9.93
N VAL A 110 -0.16 -4.54 9.71
CA VAL A 110 -0.46 -5.95 9.98
C VAL A 110 -0.87 -6.21 11.43
N LYS A 111 -0.40 -5.39 12.37
CA LYS A 111 -0.74 -5.53 13.79
C LYS A 111 -2.24 -5.30 14.04
N ALA A 112 -2.80 -4.24 13.47
CA ALA A 112 -4.24 -3.98 13.55
C ALA A 112 -5.03 -5.06 12.81
N LEU A 113 -4.52 -5.52 11.67
CA LEU A 113 -5.15 -6.57 10.88
C LEU A 113 -5.19 -7.92 11.61
N TYR A 114 -4.13 -8.30 12.35
CA TYR A 114 -4.15 -9.52 13.19
C TYR A 114 -5.26 -9.49 14.23
N ALA A 115 -5.41 -8.37 14.94
CA ALA A 115 -6.45 -8.23 15.96
C ALA A 115 -7.87 -8.30 15.36
N ALA A 116 -8.06 -7.75 14.16
CA ALA A 116 -9.35 -7.80 13.48
C ALA A 116 -9.64 -9.18 12.88
N ALA A 117 -8.63 -9.87 12.34
CA ALA A 117 -8.75 -11.24 11.84
C ALA A 117 -9.12 -12.23 12.96
N GLU A 118 -8.52 -12.08 14.16
CA GLU A 118 -8.85 -12.89 15.33
C GLU A 118 -10.33 -12.73 15.72
N ARG A 119 -10.86 -11.50 15.68
CA ARG A 119 -12.29 -11.25 15.95
C ARG A 119 -13.22 -11.86 14.90
N LEU A 120 -12.76 -11.95 13.66
CA LEU A 120 -13.47 -12.64 12.58
C LEU A 120 -13.37 -14.18 12.73
N GLY A 121 -12.52 -14.69 13.63
CA GLY A 121 -12.24 -16.11 13.79
C GLY A 121 -11.34 -16.69 12.70
N ALA A 122 -10.62 -15.84 11.98
CA ALA A 122 -9.71 -16.23 10.91
C ALA A 122 -8.25 -16.16 11.35
N ALA A 123 -7.45 -17.15 10.95
CA ALA A 123 -6.01 -17.09 11.10
C ALA A 123 -5.42 -16.24 9.95
N LEU A 124 -4.64 -15.21 10.28
CA LEU A 124 -3.88 -14.46 9.27
C LEU A 124 -2.52 -15.11 9.11
N VAL A 125 -2.25 -15.71 7.95
CA VAL A 125 -1.01 -16.43 7.66
C VAL A 125 -0.36 -15.91 6.39
N ASN A 126 0.94 -16.19 6.22
CA ASN A 126 1.74 -15.86 5.03
C ASN A 126 1.69 -14.36 4.67
N VAL A 127 1.83 -13.48 5.68
CA VAL A 127 2.05 -12.04 5.43
C VAL A 127 3.54 -11.83 5.18
N THR A 128 3.87 -11.38 3.99
CA THR A 128 5.26 -11.21 3.52
C THR A 128 5.70 -9.74 3.54
N MET A 129 4.76 -8.79 3.42
CA MET A 129 5.07 -7.37 3.45
C MET A 129 4.05 -6.59 4.29
N ASP A 130 4.58 -5.74 5.17
CA ASP A 130 3.86 -4.68 5.87
C ASP A 130 4.54 -3.34 5.55
N THR A 131 3.88 -2.49 4.79
CA THR A 131 4.45 -1.21 4.37
C THR A 131 4.69 -0.24 5.53
N MET A 132 3.91 -0.33 6.62
CA MET A 132 4.16 0.45 7.83
C MET A 132 5.47 0.02 8.50
N LEU A 133 5.68 -1.28 8.66
CA LEU A 133 6.90 -1.83 9.25
C LEU A 133 8.12 -1.54 8.37
N ALA A 134 8.00 -1.73 7.05
CA ALA A 134 9.08 -1.41 6.10
C ALA A 134 9.46 0.08 6.16
N GLY A 135 8.49 0.98 6.18
CA GLY A 135 8.71 2.41 6.35
C GLY A 135 9.44 2.75 7.66
N TYR A 136 9.05 2.08 8.76
CA TYR A 136 9.73 2.25 10.04
C TYR A 136 11.19 1.76 10.00
N LEU A 137 11.47 0.63 9.36
CA LEU A 137 12.83 0.10 9.23
C LEU A 137 13.71 1.03 8.40
N LEU A 138 13.18 1.63 7.34
CA LEU A 138 13.92 2.54 6.47
C LEU A 138 14.14 3.93 7.11
N ASN A 139 13.18 4.44 7.86
CA ASN A 139 13.25 5.75 8.50
C ASN A 139 12.58 5.75 9.89
N PRO A 140 13.26 5.26 10.96
CA PRO A 140 12.66 5.17 12.30
C PRO A 140 12.29 6.51 12.94
N SER A 141 12.80 7.62 12.38
CA SER A 141 12.55 8.98 12.89
C SER A 141 11.41 9.70 12.18
N ALA A 142 10.73 9.06 11.23
CA ALA A 142 9.60 9.65 10.55
C ALA A 142 8.42 9.92 11.52
N SER A 143 7.64 10.97 11.26
CA SER A 143 6.52 11.35 12.11
C SER A 143 5.23 10.54 11.84
N GLY A 144 5.24 9.64 10.85
CA GLY A 144 4.14 8.75 10.50
C GLY A 144 4.51 7.87 9.32
N TYR A 145 3.74 6.82 9.12
CA TYR A 145 4.01 5.78 8.11
C TYR A 145 2.73 5.42 7.33
N ASP A 146 1.78 6.35 7.21
CA ASP A 146 0.60 6.12 6.39
C ASP A 146 0.96 5.91 4.91
N VAL A 147 0.10 5.18 4.19
CA VAL A 147 0.39 4.71 2.83
C VAL A 147 0.71 5.85 1.87
N LEU A 148 -0.09 6.94 1.88
CA LEU A 148 0.11 8.04 0.93
C LEU A 148 1.37 8.84 1.25
N ARG A 149 1.70 8.98 2.52
CA ARG A 149 2.95 9.60 2.95
C ARG A 149 4.15 8.78 2.52
N LEU A 150 4.13 7.46 2.72
CA LEU A 150 5.19 6.57 2.24
C LEU A 150 5.30 6.64 0.72
N ALA A 151 4.17 6.63 -0.01
CA ALA A 151 4.17 6.79 -1.46
C ALA A 151 4.86 8.09 -1.89
N GLN A 152 4.57 9.21 -1.23
CA GLN A 152 5.21 10.50 -1.49
C GLN A 152 6.70 10.48 -1.14
N GLU A 153 7.08 9.92 0.03
CA GLU A 153 8.49 9.88 0.50
C GLU A 153 9.36 9.05 -0.45
N TYR A 154 8.82 7.94 -0.97
CA TYR A 154 9.57 7.02 -1.83
C TYR A 154 9.29 7.18 -3.34
N GLY A 155 8.61 8.27 -3.73
CA GLY A 155 8.42 8.64 -5.14
C GLY A 155 7.46 7.74 -5.91
N VAL A 156 6.49 7.10 -5.23
CA VAL A 156 5.43 6.32 -5.88
C VAL A 156 4.30 7.26 -6.30
N PRO A 157 3.96 7.35 -7.60
CA PRO A 157 2.94 8.26 -8.07
C PRO A 157 1.55 7.82 -7.62
N VAL A 158 0.79 8.76 -7.04
CA VAL A 158 -0.57 8.55 -6.56
C VAL A 158 -1.58 8.88 -7.66
N PRO A 159 -2.45 7.95 -8.06
CA PRO A 159 -3.48 8.22 -9.05
C PRO A 159 -4.54 9.18 -8.49
N PRO A 160 -5.13 10.06 -9.35
CA PRO A 160 -6.06 11.08 -8.88
C PRO A 160 -7.41 10.52 -8.39
N CYS A 161 -7.84 9.33 -8.86
CA CYS A 161 -9.12 8.69 -8.52
C CYS A 161 -10.33 9.62 -8.65
N GLU A 162 -10.37 10.46 -9.70
CA GLU A 162 -11.40 11.51 -9.87
C GLU A 162 -12.82 10.97 -10.03
N GLN A 163 -12.96 9.71 -10.48
CA GLN A 163 -14.26 9.05 -10.68
C GLN A 163 -14.92 8.64 -9.35
N ALA A 164 -14.15 8.61 -8.25
CA ALA A 164 -14.63 8.24 -6.94
C ALA A 164 -15.27 9.43 -6.21
N ALA A 165 -16.26 9.14 -5.35
CA ALA A 165 -16.77 10.11 -4.40
C ALA A 165 -15.65 10.64 -3.51
N GLN A 166 -15.72 11.90 -3.10
CA GLN A 166 -14.64 12.55 -2.35
C GLN A 166 -14.29 11.79 -1.06
N GLU A 167 -15.30 11.23 -0.40
CA GLU A 167 -15.16 10.48 0.86
C GLU A 167 -14.40 9.14 0.67
N GLU A 168 -14.45 8.56 -0.52
CA GLU A 168 -13.80 7.29 -0.84
C GLU A 168 -12.44 7.46 -1.54
N ARG A 169 -12.17 8.65 -2.05
CA ARG A 169 -11.01 8.92 -2.91
C ARG A 169 -9.68 8.56 -2.24
N GLU A 170 -9.50 8.98 -0.99
CA GLU A 170 -8.27 8.70 -0.26
C GLU A 170 -8.06 7.19 -0.05
N ALA A 171 -9.10 6.46 0.35
CA ALA A 171 -9.03 5.02 0.54
C ALA A 171 -8.70 4.27 -0.76
N LEU A 172 -9.25 4.73 -1.89
CA LEU A 172 -8.95 4.17 -3.21
C LEU A 172 -7.52 4.51 -3.66
N GLN A 173 -7.05 5.74 -3.39
CA GLN A 173 -5.66 6.14 -3.67
C GLN A 173 -4.66 5.31 -2.88
N GLN A 174 -4.91 5.09 -1.58
CA GLN A 174 -4.09 4.24 -0.74
C GLN A 174 -4.01 2.81 -1.28
N ALA A 175 -5.15 2.23 -1.64
CA ALA A 175 -5.19 0.88 -2.19
C ALA A 175 -4.49 0.79 -3.56
N ALA A 176 -4.70 1.77 -4.42
CA ALA A 176 -4.13 1.79 -5.76
C ALA A 176 -2.60 1.89 -5.78
N VAL A 177 -2.00 2.60 -4.83
CA VAL A 177 -0.52 2.71 -4.76
C VAL A 177 0.14 1.54 -4.05
N LEU A 178 -0.62 0.72 -3.32
CA LEU A 178 -0.07 -0.27 -2.40
C LEU A 178 0.90 -1.23 -3.07
N ARG A 179 0.54 -1.77 -4.23
CA ARG A 179 1.37 -2.74 -4.94
C ARG A 179 2.74 -2.15 -5.29
N ARG A 180 2.78 -1.00 -5.96
CA ARG A 180 4.03 -0.32 -6.31
C ARG A 180 4.82 0.11 -5.08
N LEU A 181 4.12 0.51 -4.03
CA LEU A 181 4.76 0.88 -2.78
C LEU A 181 5.43 -0.34 -2.13
N CYS A 182 4.77 -1.49 -2.09
CA CYS A 182 5.37 -2.74 -1.60
C CYS A 182 6.63 -3.10 -2.39
N GLU A 183 6.54 -3.15 -3.72
CA GLU A 183 7.66 -3.45 -4.61
C GLU A 183 8.85 -2.49 -4.37
N LYS A 184 8.56 -1.19 -4.21
CA LYS A 184 9.60 -0.18 -3.96
C LYS A 184 10.25 -0.33 -2.59
N LEU A 185 9.45 -0.54 -1.54
CA LEU A 185 9.95 -0.67 -0.18
C LEU A 185 10.73 -1.98 0.02
N GLU A 186 10.31 -3.07 -0.61
CA GLU A 186 11.00 -4.36 -0.57
C GLU A 186 12.43 -4.23 -1.11
N LEU A 187 12.60 -3.63 -2.28
CA LEU A 187 13.93 -3.36 -2.85
C LEU A 187 14.81 -2.53 -1.90
N LEU A 188 14.24 -1.48 -1.29
CA LEU A 188 14.99 -0.60 -0.39
C LEU A 188 15.36 -1.28 0.94
N VAL A 189 14.52 -2.18 1.45
CA VAL A 189 14.81 -2.94 2.68
C VAL A 189 15.86 -4.02 2.42
N GLU A 190 15.89 -4.63 1.23
CA GLU A 190 16.91 -5.62 0.86
C GLU A 190 18.30 -5.00 0.64
N GLU A 191 18.37 -3.73 0.22
CA GLU A 191 19.62 -3.00 -0.02
C GLU A 191 20.29 -2.46 1.26
N ASN A 192 19.59 -2.44 2.42
CA ASN A 192 20.06 -1.89 3.69
C ASN A 192 20.41 -2.98 4.71
#